data_13e95d0a8eea2869a0a785c9c764593d
#
_entry.id   13e95d0a8eea2869a0a785c9c764593d
#
_cell.length_a   1.000
_cell.length_b   1.000
_cell.length_c   1.000
_cell.angle_alpha   90.00
_cell.angle_beta   90.00
_cell.angle_gamma   90.00
#
_symmetry.space_group_name_H-M   'P 1'
#
loop_
_entity.id
_entity.type
_entity.pdbx_description
1 polymer ?
#
loop_
_entity_poly.entity_id
_entity_poly.type
_entity_poly.pdbx_seq_one_letter_code
_entity_poly.pdbx_strand_id
1 'polypeptide(L)'
;MQNNSIIYQLALRSFTPEGTLKAAQKRITHISSLGVDIVYLCPFFVQDEDSDISTWSKRQRLSGTYNPKNPYKLADYFGVDPEYGTKDDVRELTEEIHKHGMKVIFDLVYMHCGRNAVFAQEHPEYYLRNEDGSFLIPPGWPFPRLDFSNQELREYMISNMEYLVDVLGADGFRCDMADHVPLDFWREAFARIKAKHPDLITVNEGLEPESINGVFDWCYGWPGQYDRSFRKTMVNILTQNKPATELVNFYHANFEDYGENHKKLLLFMDNHDTASDSYMDRLECVHGSKAVEASLVIGNTYPGIAFLWNGYEFCDDAENCMFSNRYHGKRSAINWSKAFTKEGMERLSFIKKINSIRHSSDAIENGKLEWVENNLPEHIISYARVSEKQRIFVAVNTKNENVNTELKHPYDMKPLISCGAKVLKNGIHFEPYGYIVALCEGSGKNEV
;
A
#
# COMPACT_ATOMS: atom_id res chain seq x y z
N MET A 1 8.95 5.98 14.10
CA MET A 1 8.72 6.26 12.65
C MET A 1 7.85 7.49 12.49
N GLN A 2 7.95 8.19 11.36
CA GLN A 2 7.29 9.46 11.12
C GLN A 2 5.93 9.25 10.44
N ASN A 3 4.91 10.02 10.82
CA ASN A 3 3.57 9.96 10.22
C ASN A 3 3.54 10.44 8.76
N ASN A 4 4.62 11.03 8.27
CA ASN A 4 4.77 11.51 6.89
C ASN A 4 5.50 10.51 5.97
N SER A 5 5.76 9.28 6.43
CA SER A 5 6.41 8.23 5.62
C SER A 5 5.61 7.89 4.36
N ILE A 6 6.35 7.48 3.33
CA ILE A 6 5.85 7.11 2.00
C ILE A 6 6.36 5.72 1.65
N ILE A 7 5.44 4.79 1.38
CA ILE A 7 5.76 3.42 0.98
C ILE A 7 5.63 3.30 -0.54
N TYR A 8 6.60 2.64 -1.17
CA TYR A 8 6.55 2.23 -2.57
C TYR A 8 6.47 0.70 -2.64
N GLN A 9 5.36 0.17 -3.13
CA GLN A 9 5.19 -1.27 -3.31
C GLN A 9 5.83 -1.73 -4.61
N LEU A 10 6.71 -2.73 -4.51
CA LEU A 10 7.44 -3.32 -5.61
C LEU A 10 7.06 -4.79 -5.77
N ALA A 11 6.35 -5.11 -6.87
CA ALA A 11 6.00 -6.46 -7.25
C ALA A 11 6.93 -6.93 -8.40
N LEU A 12 7.86 -7.84 -8.11
CA LEU A 12 8.93 -8.22 -9.04
C LEU A 12 8.43 -8.64 -10.42
N ARG A 13 7.39 -9.47 -10.48
CA ARG A 13 6.84 -9.97 -11.75
C ARG A 13 6.36 -8.88 -12.70
N SER A 14 5.84 -7.77 -12.15
CA SER A 14 5.32 -6.65 -12.94
C SER A 14 6.26 -5.46 -13.01
N PHE A 15 7.31 -5.40 -12.18
CA PHE A 15 8.15 -4.19 -12.06
C PHE A 15 9.09 -4.01 -13.25
N THR A 16 9.74 -5.10 -13.71
CA THR A 16 10.62 -5.04 -14.89
C THR A 16 10.26 -6.14 -15.87
N PRO A 17 10.66 -5.98 -17.14
CA PRO A 17 10.50 -7.05 -18.12
C PRO A 17 11.13 -8.38 -17.71
N GLU A 18 12.22 -8.37 -16.99
CA GLU A 18 12.91 -9.57 -16.51
C GLU A 18 12.20 -10.18 -15.29
N GLY A 19 11.54 -9.37 -14.48
CA GLY A 19 10.87 -9.78 -13.25
C GLY A 19 11.82 -10.34 -12.19
N THR A 20 13.06 -9.82 -12.12
CA THR A 20 14.11 -10.33 -11.22
C THR A 20 14.60 -9.29 -10.23
N LEU A 21 15.18 -9.75 -9.12
CA LEU A 21 15.82 -8.90 -8.10
C LEU A 21 16.93 -8.01 -8.70
N LYS A 22 17.79 -8.59 -9.55
CA LYS A 22 18.84 -7.81 -10.24
C LYS A 22 18.31 -6.73 -11.17
N ALA A 23 17.21 -6.99 -11.84
CA ALA A 23 16.59 -5.99 -12.70
C ALA A 23 15.93 -4.88 -11.88
N ALA A 24 15.30 -5.23 -10.75
CA ALA A 24 14.74 -4.27 -9.80
C ALA A 24 15.83 -3.38 -9.18
N GLN A 25 16.97 -3.96 -8.78
CA GLN A 25 18.12 -3.23 -8.22
C GLN A 25 18.55 -2.07 -9.11
N LYS A 26 18.57 -2.24 -10.42
CA LYS A 26 18.93 -1.19 -11.39
C LYS A 26 17.96 0.00 -11.42
N ARG A 27 16.80 -0.12 -10.78
CA ARG A 27 15.76 0.90 -10.72
C ARG A 27 15.66 1.61 -9.35
N ILE A 28 16.47 1.24 -8.37
CA ILE A 28 16.40 1.80 -7.02
C ILE A 28 16.70 3.30 -7.01
N THR A 29 17.65 3.77 -7.81
CA THR A 29 17.91 5.23 -7.99
C THR A 29 16.66 5.98 -8.49
N HIS A 30 15.86 5.37 -9.38
CA HIS A 30 14.59 5.96 -9.81
C HIS A 30 13.61 6.06 -8.64
N ILE A 31 13.38 4.96 -7.90
CA ILE A 31 12.47 4.95 -6.74
C ILE A 31 12.89 5.99 -5.71
N SER A 32 14.17 6.03 -5.34
CA SER A 32 14.70 7.03 -4.41
C SER A 32 14.46 8.47 -4.89
N SER A 33 14.58 8.72 -6.21
CA SER A 33 14.34 10.06 -6.77
C SER A 33 12.90 10.57 -6.62
N LEU A 34 11.96 9.69 -6.28
CA LEU A 34 10.56 10.04 -6.00
C LEU A 34 10.37 10.61 -4.59
N GLY A 35 11.37 10.48 -3.70
CA GLY A 35 11.25 10.84 -2.29
C GLY A 35 10.46 9.79 -1.50
N VAL A 36 10.70 8.51 -1.78
CA VAL A 36 10.12 7.36 -1.05
C VAL A 36 11.00 7.04 0.15
N ASP A 37 10.39 6.63 1.26
CA ASP A 37 11.10 6.24 2.48
C ASP A 37 11.29 4.74 2.60
N ILE A 38 10.30 3.97 2.13
CA ILE A 38 10.25 2.52 2.34
C ILE A 38 9.88 1.83 1.04
N VAL A 39 10.67 0.82 0.67
CA VAL A 39 10.33 -0.12 -0.39
C VAL A 39 9.64 -1.33 0.24
N TYR A 40 8.39 -1.59 -0.14
CA TYR A 40 7.69 -2.79 0.24
C TYR A 40 7.84 -3.82 -0.89
N LEU A 41 8.64 -4.86 -0.64
CA LEU A 41 8.91 -5.93 -1.58
C LEU A 41 7.89 -7.06 -1.41
N CYS A 42 7.08 -7.30 -2.45
CA CYS A 42 6.15 -8.43 -2.50
C CYS A 42 6.89 -9.77 -2.41
N PRO A 43 6.21 -10.90 -2.09
CA PRO A 43 6.86 -12.16 -1.81
C PRO A 43 7.80 -12.62 -2.93
N PHE A 44 9.00 -13.07 -2.54
CA PHE A 44 10.04 -13.57 -3.42
C PHE A 44 10.54 -14.97 -3.02
N PHE A 45 9.93 -15.55 -1.99
CA PHE A 45 10.27 -16.87 -1.47
C PHE A 45 9.94 -17.99 -2.45
N VAL A 46 10.50 -19.19 -2.22
CA VAL A 46 10.21 -20.37 -3.04
C VAL A 46 8.72 -20.66 -3.00
N GLN A 47 8.11 -20.69 -4.16
CA GLN A 47 6.67 -20.92 -4.33
C GLN A 47 6.40 -22.42 -4.48
N ASP A 48 5.26 -22.87 -3.98
CA ASP A 48 4.77 -24.22 -4.23
C ASP A 48 4.36 -24.35 -5.70
N GLU A 49 5.04 -25.21 -6.44
CA GLU A 49 4.77 -25.51 -7.84
C GLU A 49 3.81 -26.69 -7.93
N ASP A 50 2.52 -26.38 -8.02
CA ASP A 50 1.45 -27.35 -8.04
C ASP A 50 0.68 -27.30 -9.37
N SER A 51 0.79 -28.36 -10.17
CA SER A 51 0.14 -28.47 -11.48
C SER A 51 -1.36 -28.81 -11.40
N ASP A 52 -1.87 -29.20 -10.22
CA ASP A 52 -3.28 -29.49 -10.02
C ASP A 52 -4.10 -28.20 -9.97
N ILE A 53 -4.75 -27.86 -11.07
CA ILE A 53 -5.59 -26.65 -11.20
C ILE A 53 -6.70 -26.60 -10.15
N SER A 54 -7.16 -27.74 -9.61
CA SER A 54 -8.18 -27.78 -8.59
C SER A 54 -7.74 -27.14 -7.27
N THR A 55 -6.44 -27.12 -7.00
CA THR A 55 -5.83 -26.53 -5.81
C THR A 55 -5.50 -25.05 -5.97
N TRP A 56 -5.69 -24.48 -7.16
CA TRP A 56 -5.36 -23.08 -7.42
C TRP A 56 -6.44 -22.15 -6.86
N SER A 57 -6.04 -20.94 -6.49
CA SER A 57 -7.01 -19.90 -6.14
C SER A 57 -7.93 -19.58 -7.32
N LYS A 58 -9.14 -19.11 -7.03
CA LYS A 58 -10.07 -18.67 -8.08
C LYS A 58 -9.44 -17.60 -8.98
N ARG A 59 -8.71 -16.65 -8.39
CA ARG A 59 -7.97 -15.60 -9.11
C ARG A 59 -6.94 -16.19 -10.08
N GLN A 60 -6.13 -17.14 -9.59
CA GLN A 60 -5.12 -17.82 -10.41
C GLN A 60 -5.74 -18.57 -11.58
N ARG A 61 -6.83 -19.31 -11.36
CA ARG A 61 -7.55 -20.01 -12.45
C ARG A 61 -8.13 -19.06 -13.49
N LEU A 62 -8.68 -17.91 -13.07
CA LEU A 62 -9.28 -16.93 -13.95
C LEU A 62 -8.25 -16.06 -14.69
N SER A 63 -7.01 -16.03 -14.24
CA SER A 63 -5.95 -15.21 -14.84
C SER A 63 -5.56 -15.65 -16.26
N GLY A 64 -5.83 -16.89 -16.65
CA GLY A 64 -5.46 -17.44 -17.96
C GLY A 64 -3.96 -17.65 -18.15
N THR A 65 -3.16 -17.56 -17.08
CA THR A 65 -1.69 -17.66 -17.18
C THR A 65 -1.18 -19.09 -17.26
N TYR A 66 -1.94 -20.03 -16.74
CA TYR A 66 -1.53 -21.44 -16.57
C TYR A 66 -0.21 -21.59 -15.80
N ASN A 67 0.11 -20.65 -14.93
CA ASN A 67 1.29 -20.70 -14.09
C ASN A 67 1.01 -21.54 -12.83
N PRO A 68 1.75 -22.63 -12.57
CA PRO A 68 1.56 -23.45 -11.36
C PRO A 68 1.99 -22.73 -10.08
N LYS A 69 2.79 -21.67 -10.20
CA LYS A 69 3.34 -20.90 -9.09
C LYS A 69 2.48 -19.70 -8.73
N ASN A 70 2.26 -19.52 -7.43
CA ASN A 70 1.57 -18.38 -6.86
C ASN A 70 2.46 -17.73 -5.78
N PRO A 71 2.76 -16.41 -5.85
CA PRO A 71 3.63 -15.74 -4.88
C PRO A 71 3.15 -15.87 -3.43
N TYR A 72 1.86 -16.09 -3.24
CA TYR A 72 1.23 -16.27 -1.92
C TYR A 72 0.97 -17.74 -1.55
N LYS A 73 1.61 -18.70 -2.23
CA LYS A 73 1.57 -20.13 -1.93
C LYS A 73 3.00 -20.61 -1.77
N LEU A 74 3.55 -20.49 -0.56
CA LEU A 74 4.96 -20.74 -0.30
C LEU A 74 5.26 -22.22 -0.09
N ALA A 75 6.44 -22.65 -0.55
CA ALA A 75 7.03 -23.95 -0.28
C ALA A 75 8.22 -23.87 0.68
N ASP A 76 9.03 -22.81 0.60
CA ASP A 76 10.17 -22.61 1.51
C ASP A 76 10.27 -21.14 1.93
N TYR A 77 10.22 -20.91 3.24
CA TYR A 77 10.28 -19.58 3.86
C TYR A 77 11.70 -19.02 3.95
N PHE A 78 12.73 -19.86 3.83
CA PHE A 78 14.14 -19.47 3.89
C PHE A 78 14.81 -19.41 2.51
N GLY A 79 14.17 -19.96 1.49
CA GLY A 79 14.65 -19.97 0.11
C GLY A 79 14.16 -18.75 -0.69
N VAL A 80 14.91 -18.40 -1.74
CA VAL A 80 14.50 -17.45 -2.76
C VAL A 80 14.09 -18.22 -4.00
N ASP A 81 12.91 -17.92 -4.58
CA ASP A 81 12.46 -18.59 -5.79
C ASP A 81 13.43 -18.30 -6.96
N PRO A 82 13.94 -19.33 -7.64
CA PRO A 82 14.87 -19.16 -8.78
C PRO A 82 14.32 -18.28 -9.90
N GLU A 83 13.00 -18.09 -9.95
CA GLU A 83 12.37 -17.12 -10.87
C GLU A 83 12.89 -15.70 -10.61
N TYR A 84 13.09 -15.32 -9.35
CA TYR A 84 13.49 -13.96 -8.96
C TYR A 84 14.99 -13.78 -8.85
N GLY A 85 15.73 -14.83 -8.48
CA GLY A 85 17.17 -14.78 -8.28
C GLY A 85 17.67 -15.64 -7.12
N THR A 86 18.66 -15.14 -6.41
CA THR A 86 19.33 -15.81 -5.30
C THR A 86 19.25 -15.03 -4.01
N LYS A 87 19.67 -15.61 -2.88
CA LYS A 87 19.80 -14.92 -1.59
C LYS A 87 20.79 -13.75 -1.66
N ASP A 88 21.84 -13.88 -2.44
CA ASP A 88 22.80 -12.79 -2.67
C ASP A 88 22.15 -11.63 -3.43
N ASP A 89 21.29 -11.91 -4.41
CA ASP A 89 20.55 -10.89 -5.14
C ASP A 89 19.57 -10.12 -4.23
N VAL A 90 18.98 -10.79 -3.22
CA VAL A 90 18.15 -10.09 -2.20
C VAL A 90 19.01 -9.15 -1.37
N ARG A 91 20.18 -9.64 -0.87
CA ARG A 91 21.09 -8.80 -0.08
C ARG A 91 21.60 -7.60 -0.88
N GLU A 92 22.03 -7.81 -2.11
CA GLU A 92 22.48 -6.72 -3.00
C GLU A 92 21.38 -5.68 -3.26
N LEU A 93 20.13 -6.12 -3.45
CA LEU A 93 18.98 -5.22 -3.60
C LEU A 93 18.74 -4.43 -2.31
N THR A 94 18.74 -5.09 -1.15
CA THR A 94 18.55 -4.47 0.16
C THR A 94 19.65 -3.44 0.45
N GLU A 95 20.91 -3.81 0.23
CA GLU A 95 22.04 -2.89 0.37
C GLU A 95 21.93 -1.68 -0.55
N GLU A 96 21.47 -1.87 -1.79
CA GLU A 96 21.26 -0.77 -2.73
C GLU A 96 20.15 0.17 -2.26
N ILE A 97 19.05 -0.37 -1.70
CA ILE A 97 17.97 0.44 -1.08
C ILE A 97 18.53 1.24 0.08
N HIS A 98 19.31 0.64 0.97
CA HIS A 98 19.93 1.30 2.12
C HIS A 98 20.92 2.40 1.71
N LYS A 99 21.74 2.18 0.67
CA LYS A 99 22.66 3.21 0.12
C LYS A 99 21.94 4.47 -0.33
N HIS A 100 20.68 4.34 -0.73
CA HIS A 100 19.84 5.46 -1.13
C HIS A 100 19.04 6.07 0.05
N GLY A 101 19.32 5.66 1.28
CA GLY A 101 18.68 6.17 2.51
C GLY A 101 17.25 5.69 2.73
N MET A 102 16.78 4.72 1.95
CA MET A 102 15.47 4.09 2.12
C MET A 102 15.57 2.84 2.98
N LYS A 103 14.43 2.42 3.54
CA LYS A 103 14.24 1.14 4.23
C LYS A 103 13.53 0.14 3.32
N VAL A 104 13.61 -1.17 3.68
CA VAL A 104 12.89 -2.22 2.95
C VAL A 104 12.12 -3.12 3.90
N ILE A 105 10.85 -3.37 3.57
CA ILE A 105 10.02 -4.34 4.27
C ILE A 105 9.66 -5.50 3.35
N PHE A 106 9.66 -6.73 3.90
CA PHE A 106 9.32 -7.94 3.17
C PHE A 106 7.91 -8.41 3.51
N ASP A 107 7.27 -9.07 2.55
CA ASP A 107 5.93 -9.63 2.71
C ASP A 107 6.00 -11.03 3.35
N LEU A 108 5.35 -11.21 4.51
CA LEU A 108 5.27 -12.47 5.24
C LEU A 108 3.92 -13.14 5.02
N VAL A 109 3.91 -14.33 4.46
CA VAL A 109 2.70 -15.13 4.19
C VAL A 109 2.61 -16.28 5.20
N TYR A 110 2.10 -15.99 6.41
CA TYR A 110 2.13 -16.94 7.54
C TYR A 110 0.79 -17.60 7.86
N MET A 111 -0.34 -17.04 7.37
CA MET A 111 -1.65 -17.67 7.60
C MET A 111 -1.73 -19.07 6.98
N HIS A 112 -1.14 -19.25 5.82
CA HIS A 112 -1.23 -20.46 5.00
C HIS A 112 0.07 -20.71 4.22
N CYS A 113 0.21 -21.91 3.66
CA CYS A 113 1.34 -22.25 2.79
C CYS A 113 0.94 -23.23 1.69
N GLY A 114 1.90 -23.65 0.89
CA GLY A 114 1.72 -24.74 -0.08
C GLY A 114 1.58 -26.11 0.59
N ARG A 115 0.96 -27.04 -0.12
CA ARG A 115 0.82 -28.43 0.33
C ARG A 115 2.16 -29.18 0.35
N ASN A 116 3.09 -28.71 -0.49
CA ASN A 116 4.42 -29.28 -0.66
C ASN A 116 5.51 -28.43 0.02
N ALA A 117 5.16 -27.70 1.08
CA ALA A 117 6.16 -26.96 1.85
C ALA A 117 7.22 -27.92 2.41
N VAL A 118 8.46 -27.42 2.53
CA VAL A 118 9.63 -28.24 2.92
C VAL A 118 9.43 -28.97 4.25
N PHE A 119 8.65 -28.44 5.16
CA PHE A 119 8.30 -29.06 6.43
C PHE A 119 7.09 -30.00 6.36
N ALA A 120 6.39 -30.07 5.22
CA ALA A 120 5.11 -30.78 5.14
C ALA A 120 5.20 -32.29 5.45
N GLN A 121 6.34 -32.90 5.15
CA GLN A 121 6.60 -34.32 5.39
C GLN A 121 7.15 -34.60 6.79
N GLU A 122 8.04 -33.73 7.29
CA GLU A 122 8.72 -33.89 8.56
C GLU A 122 7.85 -33.40 9.73
N HIS A 123 7.04 -32.37 9.50
CA HIS A 123 6.19 -31.71 10.47
C HIS A 123 4.75 -31.58 9.98
N PRO A 124 4.03 -32.69 9.73
CA PRO A 124 2.62 -32.65 9.30
C PRO A 124 1.70 -32.01 10.33
N GLU A 125 2.11 -31.92 11.60
CA GLU A 125 1.45 -31.24 12.72
C GLU A 125 1.51 -29.71 12.65
N TYR A 126 2.27 -29.12 11.73
CA TYR A 126 2.27 -27.68 11.50
C TYR A 126 1.03 -27.20 10.77
N TYR A 127 0.23 -28.12 10.23
CA TYR A 127 -1.00 -27.79 9.53
C TYR A 127 -2.25 -28.02 10.39
N LEU A 128 -3.18 -27.09 10.34
CA LEU A 128 -4.51 -27.34 10.85
C LEU A 128 -5.22 -28.42 10.02
N ARG A 129 -5.86 -29.38 10.70
CA ARG A 129 -6.55 -30.50 10.09
C ARG A 129 -7.99 -30.59 10.54
N ASN A 130 -8.82 -31.15 9.66
CA ASN A 130 -10.17 -31.59 9.96
C ASN A 130 -10.16 -32.90 10.76
N GLU A 131 -11.29 -33.29 11.33
CA GLU A 131 -11.44 -34.56 12.09
C GLU A 131 -11.08 -35.79 11.27
N ASP A 132 -11.27 -35.79 9.95
CA ASP A 132 -10.89 -36.86 9.02
C ASP A 132 -9.41 -36.89 8.64
N GLY A 133 -8.60 -35.98 9.20
CA GLY A 133 -7.18 -35.87 8.93
C GLY A 133 -6.81 -35.08 7.67
N SER A 134 -7.79 -34.62 6.89
CA SER A 134 -7.54 -33.74 5.74
C SER A 134 -7.08 -32.35 6.18
N PHE A 135 -6.42 -31.59 5.30
CA PHE A 135 -6.05 -30.20 5.58
C PHE A 135 -7.30 -29.34 5.85
N LEU A 136 -7.23 -28.49 6.86
CA LEU A 136 -8.24 -27.46 7.03
C LEU A 136 -8.03 -26.36 5.97
N ILE A 137 -8.96 -26.30 5.02
CA ILE A 137 -8.98 -25.34 3.92
C ILE A 137 -10.24 -24.50 4.06
N PRO A 138 -10.13 -23.20 4.41
CA PRO A 138 -11.31 -22.34 4.57
C PRO A 138 -12.08 -22.19 3.25
N PRO A 139 -13.41 -22.04 3.29
CA PRO A 139 -14.20 -21.74 2.11
C PRO A 139 -13.68 -20.52 1.34
N GLY A 140 -13.48 -20.67 0.02
CA GLY A 140 -12.95 -19.61 -0.83
C GLY A 140 -11.43 -19.43 -0.81
N TRP A 141 -10.72 -20.12 0.07
CA TRP A 141 -9.26 -20.07 0.20
C TRP A 141 -8.67 -21.46 -0.05
N PRO A 142 -7.93 -21.71 -1.11
CA PRO A 142 -7.54 -23.08 -1.50
C PRO A 142 -6.28 -23.61 -0.80
N PHE A 143 -5.72 -22.86 0.14
CA PHE A 143 -4.43 -23.18 0.76
C PHE A 143 -4.61 -23.71 2.17
N PRO A 144 -3.81 -24.74 2.58
CA PRO A 144 -3.81 -25.25 3.95
C PRO A 144 -3.41 -24.16 4.95
N ARG A 145 -4.13 -24.08 6.06
CA ARG A 145 -3.81 -23.19 7.17
C ARG A 145 -2.74 -23.79 8.08
N LEU A 146 -1.89 -22.91 8.61
CA LEU A 146 -0.88 -23.26 9.61
C LEU A 146 -1.47 -23.23 11.03
N ASP A 147 -0.98 -24.12 11.90
CA ASP A 147 -1.43 -24.28 13.29
C ASP A 147 -0.52 -23.54 14.27
N PHE A 148 -0.81 -22.29 14.54
CA PHE A 148 -0.08 -21.49 15.52
C PHE A 148 -0.34 -21.86 16.99
N SER A 149 -1.10 -22.90 17.28
CA SER A 149 -1.10 -23.52 18.61
C SER A 149 0.15 -24.40 18.83
N ASN A 150 0.80 -24.83 17.75
CA ASN A 150 2.04 -25.58 17.77
C ASN A 150 3.25 -24.65 18.04
N GLN A 151 3.96 -24.91 19.15
CA GLN A 151 5.09 -24.08 19.57
C GLN A 151 6.33 -24.24 18.65
N GLU A 152 6.55 -25.41 18.07
CA GLU A 152 7.67 -25.62 17.14
C GLU A 152 7.45 -24.85 15.84
N LEU A 153 6.21 -24.79 15.33
CA LEU A 153 5.86 -23.91 14.22
C LEU A 153 6.12 -22.45 14.54
N ARG A 154 5.70 -21.98 15.73
CA ARG A 154 5.96 -20.59 16.16
C ARG A 154 7.46 -20.27 16.15
N GLU A 155 8.28 -21.15 16.72
CA GLU A 155 9.75 -20.99 16.73
C GLU A 155 10.35 -21.02 15.30
N TYR A 156 9.84 -21.89 14.44
CA TYR A 156 10.24 -21.93 13.03
C TYR A 156 9.96 -20.59 12.33
N MET A 157 8.76 -20.03 12.50
CA MET A 157 8.37 -18.76 11.89
C MET A 157 9.12 -17.55 12.50
N ILE A 158 9.37 -17.53 13.81
CA ILE A 158 10.19 -16.50 14.45
C ILE A 158 11.63 -16.58 13.94
N SER A 159 12.20 -17.77 13.82
CA SER A 159 13.54 -17.97 13.26
C SER A 159 13.63 -17.51 11.80
N ASN A 160 12.55 -17.69 11.03
CA ASN A 160 12.47 -17.14 9.68
C ASN A 160 12.52 -15.60 9.71
N MET A 161 11.74 -14.94 10.56
CA MET A 161 11.77 -13.47 10.67
C MET A 161 13.16 -12.96 11.11
N GLU A 162 13.80 -13.62 12.09
CA GLU A 162 15.18 -13.29 12.50
C GLU A 162 16.15 -13.44 11.31
N TYR A 163 16.06 -14.52 10.55
CA TYR A 163 16.87 -14.72 9.35
C TYR A 163 16.68 -13.61 8.30
N LEU A 164 15.43 -13.19 8.07
CA LEU A 164 15.13 -12.13 7.10
C LEU A 164 15.74 -10.78 7.51
N VAL A 165 15.76 -10.48 8.80
CA VAL A 165 16.39 -9.25 9.33
C VAL A 165 17.90 -9.39 9.41
N ASP A 166 18.41 -10.44 10.08
CA ASP A 166 19.83 -10.57 10.42
C ASP A 166 20.69 -10.92 9.19
N VAL A 167 20.13 -11.65 8.19
CA VAL A 167 20.89 -12.19 7.04
C VAL A 167 20.53 -11.50 5.74
N LEU A 168 19.24 -11.19 5.50
CA LEU A 168 18.81 -10.55 4.26
C LEU A 168 18.62 -9.03 4.38
N GLY A 169 18.73 -8.48 5.61
CA GLY A 169 18.75 -7.05 5.87
C GLY A 169 17.38 -6.37 5.81
N ALA A 170 16.28 -7.10 6.04
CA ALA A 170 14.95 -6.49 6.12
C ALA A 170 14.88 -5.49 7.29
N ASP A 171 14.29 -4.32 7.07
CA ASP A 171 13.99 -3.34 8.12
C ASP A 171 12.61 -3.60 8.75
N GLY A 172 11.86 -4.57 8.26
CA GLY A 172 10.55 -4.89 8.78
C GLY A 172 9.72 -5.77 7.85
N PHE A 173 8.44 -5.84 8.16
CA PHE A 173 7.53 -6.77 7.51
C PHE A 173 6.16 -6.16 7.23
N ARG A 174 5.58 -6.52 6.09
CA ARG A 174 4.13 -6.52 5.88
C ARG A 174 3.65 -7.94 6.08
N CYS A 175 2.71 -8.13 6.98
CA CYS A 175 2.21 -9.45 7.35
C CYS A 175 0.88 -9.71 6.64
N ASP A 176 0.90 -10.67 5.71
CA ASP A 176 -0.23 -11.10 4.90
C ASP A 176 -1.34 -11.67 5.79
N MET A 177 -2.57 -11.17 5.61
CA MET A 177 -3.75 -11.65 6.35
C MET A 177 -3.51 -11.79 7.86
N ALA A 178 -2.77 -10.86 8.47
CA ALA A 178 -2.24 -10.99 9.83
C ALA A 178 -3.32 -11.13 10.91
N ASP A 179 -4.54 -10.62 10.69
CA ASP A 179 -5.67 -10.81 11.60
C ASP A 179 -6.15 -12.27 11.70
N HIS A 180 -5.71 -13.13 10.77
CA HIS A 180 -5.97 -14.57 10.80
C HIS A 180 -4.84 -15.42 11.42
N VAL A 181 -3.78 -14.78 11.87
CA VAL A 181 -2.71 -15.38 12.68
C VAL A 181 -2.87 -14.86 14.11
N PRO A 182 -2.73 -15.68 15.16
CA PRO A 182 -2.96 -15.25 16.53
C PRO A 182 -2.15 -14.02 16.94
N LEU A 183 -2.80 -13.03 17.52
CA LEU A 183 -2.16 -11.76 17.88
C LEU A 183 -1.05 -11.91 18.92
N ASP A 184 -1.15 -12.91 19.79
CA ASP A 184 -0.12 -13.24 20.78
C ASP A 184 1.18 -13.74 20.10
N PHE A 185 1.07 -14.47 18.98
CA PHE A 185 2.25 -14.84 18.17
C PHE A 185 2.97 -13.58 17.65
N TRP A 186 2.24 -12.61 17.09
CA TRP A 186 2.86 -11.38 16.61
C TRP A 186 3.51 -10.58 17.73
N ARG A 187 2.87 -10.52 18.91
CA ARG A 187 3.45 -9.86 20.09
C ARG A 187 4.75 -10.50 20.51
N GLU A 188 4.80 -11.82 20.59
CA GLU A 188 5.99 -12.59 20.95
C GLU A 188 7.11 -12.38 19.93
N ALA A 189 6.81 -12.60 18.65
CA ALA A 189 7.76 -12.49 17.55
C ALA A 189 8.38 -11.08 17.46
N PHE A 190 7.54 -10.04 17.48
CA PHE A 190 8.03 -8.67 17.38
C PHE A 190 8.78 -8.23 18.64
N ALA A 191 8.37 -8.65 19.83
CA ALA A 191 9.13 -8.35 21.06
C ALA A 191 10.54 -8.96 21.00
N ARG A 192 10.67 -10.19 20.52
CA ARG A 192 11.95 -10.88 20.37
C ARG A 192 12.86 -10.19 19.34
N ILE A 193 12.32 -9.80 18.20
CA ILE A 193 13.11 -9.17 17.14
C ILE A 193 13.43 -7.71 17.51
N LYS A 194 12.46 -6.95 18.02
CA LYS A 194 12.68 -5.55 18.44
C LYS A 194 13.68 -5.41 19.59
N ALA A 195 13.93 -6.45 20.38
CA ALA A 195 14.99 -6.46 21.39
C ALA A 195 16.39 -6.27 20.78
N LYS A 196 16.61 -6.70 19.54
CA LYS A 196 17.84 -6.53 18.76
C LYS A 196 17.74 -5.40 17.75
N HIS A 197 16.56 -5.22 17.15
CA HIS A 197 16.24 -4.28 16.08
C HIS A 197 15.07 -3.38 16.49
N PRO A 198 15.30 -2.38 17.37
CA PRO A 198 14.22 -1.57 17.95
C PRO A 198 13.42 -0.76 16.93
N ASP A 199 14.00 -0.49 15.77
CA ASP A 199 13.38 0.27 14.68
C ASP A 199 12.63 -0.61 13.66
N LEU A 200 12.41 -1.92 13.98
CA LEU A 200 11.67 -2.83 13.11
C LEU A 200 10.29 -2.27 12.76
N ILE A 201 10.00 -2.24 11.46
CA ILE A 201 8.73 -1.77 10.90
C ILE A 201 7.75 -2.92 10.79
N THR A 202 6.52 -2.73 11.26
CA THR A 202 5.49 -3.78 11.19
C THR A 202 4.19 -3.25 10.59
N VAL A 203 3.72 -3.90 9.52
CA VAL A 203 2.51 -3.54 8.79
C VAL A 203 1.54 -4.72 8.78
N ASN A 204 0.34 -4.52 9.31
CA ASN A 204 -0.72 -5.51 9.28
C ASN A 204 -1.55 -5.39 8.00
N GLU A 205 -1.71 -6.47 7.23
CA GLU A 205 -2.82 -6.56 6.29
C GLU A 205 -4.06 -7.03 7.02
N GLY A 206 -4.71 -6.12 7.69
CA GLY A 206 -5.90 -6.37 8.49
C GLY A 206 -6.54 -5.08 8.94
N LEU A 207 -7.58 -5.20 9.75
CA LEU A 207 -8.40 -4.09 10.25
C LEU A 207 -8.65 -4.12 11.75
N GLU A 208 -8.25 -5.20 12.43
CA GLU A 208 -8.58 -5.35 13.86
C GLU A 208 -7.93 -4.25 14.70
N PRO A 209 -8.71 -3.42 15.42
CA PRO A 209 -8.17 -2.32 16.22
C PRO A 209 -7.14 -2.76 17.26
N GLU A 210 -7.30 -3.98 17.81
CA GLU A 210 -6.36 -4.53 18.78
C GLU A 210 -4.96 -4.75 18.20
N SER A 211 -4.85 -5.04 16.90
CA SER A 211 -3.58 -5.26 16.23
C SER A 211 -2.75 -3.97 16.14
N ILE A 212 -3.40 -2.83 15.94
CA ILE A 212 -2.76 -1.51 15.85
C ILE A 212 -2.41 -0.97 17.24
N ASN A 213 -3.10 -1.42 18.28
CA ASN A 213 -2.87 -1.01 19.65
C ASN A 213 -1.66 -1.72 20.28
N GLY A 214 -0.45 -1.37 19.83
CA GLY A 214 0.79 -1.79 20.46
C GLY A 214 1.44 -3.06 19.89
N VAL A 215 0.92 -3.61 18.76
CA VAL A 215 1.55 -4.75 18.09
C VAL A 215 2.12 -4.33 16.74
N PHE A 216 1.29 -3.77 15.86
CA PHE A 216 1.72 -3.27 14.56
C PHE A 216 1.88 -1.76 14.56
N ASP A 217 2.86 -1.28 13.81
CA ASP A 217 3.09 0.15 13.62
C ASP A 217 2.04 0.74 12.69
N TRP A 218 1.66 0.02 11.62
CA TRP A 218 0.70 0.45 10.61
C TRP A 218 -0.25 -0.68 10.22
N CYS A 219 -1.39 -0.29 9.64
CA CYS A 219 -2.45 -1.18 9.21
C CYS A 219 -2.84 -0.90 7.76
N TYR A 220 -3.07 -1.95 7.01
CA TYR A 220 -3.42 -1.86 5.60
C TYR A 220 -4.88 -1.40 5.37
N GLY A 221 -5.74 -1.59 6.37
CA GLY A 221 -7.16 -1.31 6.21
C GLY A 221 -7.86 -2.26 5.22
N TRP A 222 -7.41 -3.50 5.10
CA TRP A 222 -7.83 -4.53 4.16
C TRP A 222 -7.57 -5.91 4.77
N PRO A 223 -8.29 -6.99 4.46
CA PRO A 223 -9.32 -7.21 3.44
C PRO A 223 -10.75 -7.34 3.98
N GLY A 224 -10.99 -7.31 5.30
CA GLY A 224 -12.25 -7.79 5.86
C GLY A 224 -13.47 -6.89 5.66
N GLN A 225 -13.30 -5.58 5.51
CA GLN A 225 -14.40 -4.63 5.36
C GLN A 225 -14.15 -3.70 4.18
N TYR A 226 -14.36 -4.22 2.98
CA TYR A 226 -14.19 -3.50 1.71
C TYR A 226 -14.83 -2.10 1.69
N ASP A 227 -15.93 -1.91 2.42
CA ASP A 227 -16.65 -0.65 2.44
C ASP A 227 -16.01 0.43 3.33
N ARG A 228 -15.02 0.07 4.16
CA ARG A 228 -14.31 0.98 5.06
C ARG A 228 -12.85 1.26 4.69
N SER A 229 -12.35 0.77 3.57
CA SER A 229 -11.00 1.09 3.12
C SER A 229 -10.93 2.47 2.44
N PHE A 230 -9.78 3.13 2.57
CA PHE A 230 -9.52 4.39 1.85
C PHE A 230 -9.74 4.23 0.35
N ARG A 231 -9.19 3.16 -0.25
CA ARG A 231 -9.37 2.84 -1.67
C ARG A 231 -10.85 2.77 -2.06
N LYS A 232 -11.64 1.99 -1.32
CA LYS A 232 -13.07 1.82 -1.66
C LYS A 232 -13.84 3.14 -1.58
N THR A 233 -13.55 3.94 -0.55
CA THR A 233 -14.13 5.27 -0.40
C THR A 233 -13.77 6.16 -1.60
N MET A 234 -12.50 6.24 -1.97
CA MET A 234 -12.05 7.06 -3.09
C MET A 234 -12.58 6.56 -4.44
N VAL A 235 -12.57 5.24 -4.68
CA VAL A 235 -13.18 4.67 -5.89
C VAL A 235 -14.65 5.04 -5.99
N ASN A 236 -15.42 4.88 -4.93
CA ASN A 236 -16.84 5.24 -4.93
C ASN A 236 -17.08 6.72 -5.23
N ILE A 237 -16.27 7.61 -4.66
CA ILE A 237 -16.35 9.06 -4.90
C ILE A 237 -15.97 9.38 -6.36
N LEU A 238 -14.87 8.81 -6.88
CA LEU A 238 -14.36 9.08 -8.21
C LEU A 238 -15.22 8.49 -9.32
N THR A 239 -15.89 7.36 -9.09
CA THR A 239 -16.87 6.79 -10.03
C THR A 239 -18.19 7.57 -10.05
N GLN A 240 -18.31 8.61 -9.22
CA GLN A 240 -19.52 9.42 -9.05
C GLN A 240 -20.74 8.66 -8.50
N ASN A 241 -20.52 7.47 -7.98
CA ASN A 241 -21.57 6.69 -7.33
C ASN A 241 -21.91 7.26 -5.95
N LYS A 242 -20.90 7.91 -5.28
CA LYS A 242 -21.08 8.53 -3.97
C LYS A 242 -20.58 9.98 -3.95
N PRO A 243 -21.13 10.81 -3.05
CA PRO A 243 -20.68 12.20 -2.88
C PRO A 243 -19.31 12.28 -2.22
N ALA A 244 -18.63 13.40 -2.40
CA ALA A 244 -17.30 13.64 -1.81
C ALA A 244 -17.34 13.66 -0.25
N THR A 245 -18.51 13.89 0.36
CA THR A 245 -18.74 13.78 1.80
C THR A 245 -18.52 12.38 2.38
N GLU A 246 -18.46 11.34 1.54
CA GLU A 246 -18.08 10.00 2.00
C GLU A 246 -16.68 9.96 2.61
N LEU A 247 -15.77 10.85 2.24
CA LEU A 247 -14.47 10.94 2.90
C LEU A 247 -14.59 11.45 4.34
N VAL A 248 -15.58 12.31 4.61
CA VAL A 248 -15.90 12.77 5.98
C VAL A 248 -16.43 11.60 6.81
N ASN A 249 -17.36 10.82 6.24
CA ASN A 249 -17.89 9.62 6.88
C ASN A 249 -16.79 8.59 7.15
N PHE A 250 -15.88 8.36 6.19
CA PHE A 250 -14.70 7.51 6.35
C PHE A 250 -13.82 7.98 7.53
N TYR A 251 -13.57 9.29 7.65
CA TYR A 251 -12.79 9.84 8.76
C TYR A 251 -13.43 9.52 10.11
N HIS A 252 -14.72 9.83 10.27
CA HIS A 252 -15.42 9.63 11.54
C HIS A 252 -15.51 8.16 11.91
N ALA A 253 -15.81 7.27 10.96
CA ALA A 253 -15.87 5.83 11.20
C ALA A 253 -14.50 5.27 11.66
N ASN A 254 -13.42 5.67 10.99
CA ASN A 254 -12.07 5.22 11.40
C ASN A 254 -11.64 5.83 12.73
N PHE A 255 -12.02 7.07 13.02
CA PHE A 255 -11.73 7.67 14.32
C PHE A 255 -12.52 6.99 15.46
N GLU A 256 -13.77 6.58 15.20
CA GLU A 256 -14.57 5.78 16.15
C GLU A 256 -13.93 4.42 16.43
N ASP A 257 -13.48 3.72 15.39
CA ASP A 257 -12.89 2.36 15.52
C ASP A 257 -11.46 2.40 16.12
N TYR A 258 -10.64 3.38 15.75
CA TYR A 258 -9.18 3.37 16.04
C TYR A 258 -8.72 4.54 16.91
N GLY A 259 -9.56 5.53 17.21
CA GLY A 259 -9.16 6.76 17.92
C GLY A 259 -7.98 7.44 17.23
N GLU A 260 -6.99 7.87 17.99
CA GLU A 260 -5.78 8.52 17.47
C GLU A 260 -4.93 7.62 16.55
N ASN A 261 -5.17 6.30 16.56
CA ASN A 261 -4.47 5.38 15.66
C ASN A 261 -5.03 5.37 14.23
N HIS A 262 -6.15 6.07 13.93
CA HIS A 262 -6.68 6.18 12.57
C HIS A 262 -5.64 6.70 11.55
N LYS A 263 -4.65 7.48 12.01
CA LYS A 263 -3.52 7.97 11.20
C LYS A 263 -2.46 6.93 10.86
N LYS A 264 -2.59 5.71 11.40
CA LYS A 264 -1.71 4.57 11.08
C LYS A 264 -2.20 3.75 9.88
N LEU A 265 -3.33 4.13 9.27
CA LEU A 265 -3.87 3.45 8.09
C LEU A 265 -3.05 3.78 6.83
N LEU A 266 -2.81 2.78 5.98
CA LEU A 266 -2.21 2.99 4.68
C LEU A 266 -3.23 3.57 3.69
N LEU A 267 -2.84 4.62 2.99
CA LEU A 267 -3.69 5.33 2.04
C LEU A 267 -3.36 4.89 0.60
N PHE A 268 -3.57 3.63 0.29
CA PHE A 268 -3.33 3.09 -1.04
C PHE A 268 -4.54 3.25 -1.96
N MET A 269 -4.28 3.44 -3.25
CA MET A 269 -5.30 3.45 -4.31
C MET A 269 -5.28 2.14 -5.08
N ASP A 270 -4.13 1.66 -5.50
CA ASP A 270 -3.90 0.31 -6.01
C ASP A 270 -2.77 -0.36 -5.24
N ASN A 271 -2.80 -1.69 -5.26
CA ASN A 271 -1.76 -2.56 -4.74
C ASN A 271 -1.64 -3.78 -5.67
N HIS A 272 -0.81 -4.76 -5.31
CA HIS A 272 -0.61 -5.98 -6.07
C HIS A 272 -1.89 -6.79 -6.30
N ASP A 273 -2.89 -6.71 -5.40
CA ASP A 273 -4.17 -7.39 -5.55
C ASP A 273 -5.09 -6.66 -6.53
N THR A 274 -5.28 -5.36 -6.30
CA THR A 274 -6.24 -4.56 -7.08
C THR A 274 -5.76 -4.27 -8.48
N ALA A 275 -4.44 -4.17 -8.70
CA ALA A 275 -3.84 -3.97 -10.00
C ALA A 275 -3.68 -5.26 -10.82
N SER A 276 -3.87 -6.41 -10.19
CA SER A 276 -3.34 -7.68 -10.68
C SER A 276 -4.34 -8.54 -11.43
N ASP A 277 -5.64 -8.31 -11.39
CA ASP A 277 -6.48 -9.40 -11.85
C ASP A 277 -7.87 -9.06 -12.34
N SER A 278 -8.59 -10.14 -12.68
CA SER A 278 -9.94 -10.17 -13.18
C SER A 278 -11.02 -9.73 -12.17
N TYR A 279 -10.66 -9.39 -10.94
CA TYR A 279 -11.64 -8.99 -9.93
C TYR A 279 -11.83 -7.48 -9.81
N MET A 280 -10.78 -6.72 -10.03
CA MET A 280 -10.78 -5.28 -9.86
C MET A 280 -9.98 -4.63 -10.98
N ASP A 281 -10.58 -3.65 -11.61
CA ASP A 281 -9.91 -2.87 -12.63
C ASP A 281 -8.90 -1.91 -11.99
N ARG A 282 -7.77 -1.74 -12.64
CA ARG A 282 -6.76 -0.80 -12.26
C ARG A 282 -7.26 0.63 -12.42
N LEU A 283 -7.07 1.46 -11.38
CA LEU A 283 -7.63 2.82 -11.36
C LEU A 283 -7.15 3.70 -12.53
N GLU A 284 -5.87 3.62 -12.89
CA GLU A 284 -5.32 4.37 -14.03
C GLU A 284 -6.06 4.02 -15.34
N CYS A 285 -6.47 2.76 -15.52
CA CYS A 285 -7.22 2.30 -16.68
C CYS A 285 -8.68 2.73 -16.67
N VAL A 286 -9.31 2.73 -15.49
CA VAL A 286 -10.77 2.93 -15.34
C VAL A 286 -11.13 4.40 -15.25
N HIS A 287 -10.35 5.19 -14.49
CA HIS A 287 -10.67 6.58 -14.16
C HIS A 287 -9.76 7.59 -14.85
N GLY A 288 -8.65 7.12 -15.44
CA GLY A 288 -7.67 7.96 -16.11
C GLY A 288 -6.74 8.71 -15.15
N SER A 289 -5.68 9.23 -15.72
CA SER A 289 -4.55 9.81 -14.98
C SER A 289 -4.92 11.00 -14.10
N LYS A 290 -5.83 11.85 -14.51
CA LYS A 290 -6.25 13.03 -13.72
C LYS A 290 -6.99 12.65 -12.43
N ALA A 291 -7.89 11.67 -12.50
CA ALA A 291 -8.63 11.20 -11.33
C ALA A 291 -7.69 10.52 -10.32
N VAL A 292 -6.76 9.71 -10.82
CA VAL A 292 -5.72 9.08 -9.98
C VAL A 292 -4.83 10.15 -9.34
N GLU A 293 -4.40 11.17 -10.08
CA GLU A 293 -3.59 12.26 -9.55
C GLU A 293 -4.31 13.04 -8.44
N ALA A 294 -5.59 13.37 -8.65
CA ALA A 294 -6.43 14.00 -7.62
C ALA A 294 -6.53 13.14 -6.35
N SER A 295 -6.66 11.81 -6.50
CA SER A 295 -6.68 10.89 -5.36
C SER A 295 -5.34 10.80 -4.64
N LEU A 296 -4.22 10.88 -5.37
CA LEU A 296 -2.87 10.89 -4.81
C LEU A 296 -2.59 12.18 -4.00
N VAL A 297 -3.20 13.32 -4.38
CA VAL A 297 -3.17 14.54 -3.55
C VAL A 297 -3.77 14.25 -2.19
N ILE A 298 -4.94 13.62 -2.14
CA ILE A 298 -5.60 13.26 -0.87
C ILE A 298 -4.73 12.24 -0.12
N GLY A 299 -4.29 11.15 -0.77
CA GLY A 299 -3.45 10.13 -0.16
C GLY A 299 -2.13 10.66 0.44
N ASN A 300 -1.60 11.77 -0.09
CA ASN A 300 -0.38 12.39 0.42
C ASN A 300 -0.63 13.45 1.51
N THR A 301 -1.84 13.99 1.64
CA THR A 301 -2.12 15.11 2.55
C THR A 301 -3.09 14.75 3.66
N TYR A 302 -3.88 13.70 3.50
CA TYR A 302 -4.81 13.18 4.50
C TYR A 302 -4.05 12.47 5.66
N PRO A 303 -4.65 12.37 6.88
CA PRO A 303 -4.05 11.58 7.97
C PRO A 303 -3.92 10.10 7.61
N GLY A 304 -2.68 9.61 7.58
CA GLY A 304 -2.36 8.24 7.21
C GLY A 304 -0.99 8.13 6.55
N ILE A 305 -0.61 6.94 6.17
CA ILE A 305 0.66 6.62 5.54
C ILE A 305 0.48 6.58 4.02
N ALA A 306 1.21 7.42 3.31
CA ALA A 306 1.11 7.48 1.86
C ALA A 306 1.69 6.22 1.21
N PHE A 307 1.05 5.79 0.13
CA PHE A 307 1.38 4.54 -0.54
C PHE A 307 1.35 4.69 -2.06
N LEU A 308 2.39 4.24 -2.72
CA LEU A 308 2.53 4.24 -4.17
C LEU A 308 2.63 2.80 -4.68
N TRP A 309 1.76 2.45 -5.62
CA TRP A 309 1.90 1.24 -6.42
C TRP A 309 2.90 1.46 -7.55
N ASN A 310 3.73 0.45 -7.88
CA ASN A 310 4.72 0.55 -8.95
C ASN A 310 4.08 0.89 -10.30
N GLY A 311 4.61 1.92 -10.96
CA GLY A 311 4.12 2.45 -12.24
C GLY A 311 3.19 3.67 -12.11
N TYR A 312 2.64 3.98 -10.94
CA TYR A 312 1.82 5.18 -10.73
C TYR A 312 2.59 6.47 -11.02
N GLU A 313 3.89 6.45 -10.79
CA GLU A 313 4.75 7.61 -10.97
C GLU A 313 4.90 8.09 -12.42
N PHE A 314 4.44 7.30 -13.39
CA PHE A 314 4.45 7.68 -14.81
C PHE A 314 3.17 7.27 -15.56
N CYS A 315 2.03 7.20 -14.88
CA CYS A 315 0.71 6.86 -15.45
C CYS A 315 0.70 5.51 -16.17
N ASP A 316 1.36 4.50 -15.61
CA ASP A 316 1.32 3.17 -16.21
C ASP A 316 -0.09 2.58 -16.09
N ASP A 317 -0.65 2.18 -17.21
CA ASP A 317 -1.97 1.57 -17.36
C ASP A 317 -1.89 0.11 -17.85
N ALA A 318 -0.69 -0.49 -17.81
CA ALA A 318 -0.53 -1.89 -18.20
C ALA A 318 -1.32 -2.81 -17.26
N GLU A 319 -1.93 -3.84 -17.83
CA GLU A 319 -2.55 -4.90 -17.06
C GLU A 319 -1.48 -5.65 -16.27
N ASN A 320 -1.52 -5.57 -14.95
CA ASN A 320 -0.59 -6.24 -14.06
C ASN A 320 -1.23 -7.49 -13.47
N CYS A 321 -0.69 -8.67 -13.77
CA CYS A 321 -1.17 -9.93 -13.23
C CYS A 321 -0.08 -10.60 -12.39
N MET A 322 -0.31 -10.78 -11.10
CA MET A 322 0.67 -11.42 -10.20
C MET A 322 0.95 -12.88 -10.54
N PHE A 323 0.07 -13.53 -11.32
CA PHE A 323 0.24 -14.91 -11.77
C PHE A 323 0.99 -15.01 -13.10
N SER A 324 1.14 -13.90 -13.85
CA SER A 324 1.91 -13.87 -15.09
C SER A 324 3.38 -13.65 -14.79
N ASN A 325 4.25 -14.34 -15.52
CA ASN A 325 5.68 -14.15 -15.44
C ASN A 325 6.34 -14.30 -16.84
N ARG A 326 7.67 -14.27 -16.90
CA ARG A 326 8.38 -14.41 -18.19
C ARG A 326 8.24 -15.77 -18.86
N TYR A 327 7.70 -16.77 -18.18
CA TYR A 327 7.53 -18.14 -18.69
C TYR A 327 6.07 -18.48 -18.94
N HIS A 328 5.12 -17.84 -18.23
CA HIS A 328 3.72 -18.20 -18.25
C HIS A 328 2.83 -16.97 -18.36
N GLY A 329 1.77 -17.12 -19.14
CA GLY A 329 0.77 -16.08 -19.36
C GLY A 329 1.22 -14.95 -20.28
N LYS A 330 0.36 -13.95 -20.43
CA LYS A 330 0.67 -12.72 -21.13
C LYS A 330 1.56 -11.87 -20.26
N ARG A 331 2.69 -11.40 -20.80
CA ARG A 331 3.60 -10.52 -20.10
C ARG A 331 2.90 -9.24 -19.64
N SER A 332 2.99 -8.94 -18.36
CA SER A 332 2.26 -7.84 -17.73
C SER A 332 3.17 -6.89 -16.93
N ALA A 333 4.40 -6.70 -17.38
CA ALA A 333 5.30 -5.72 -16.77
C ALA A 333 4.84 -4.29 -17.06
N ILE A 334 5.05 -3.39 -16.10
CA ILE A 334 4.78 -1.96 -16.30
C ILE A 334 5.52 -1.41 -17.51
N ASN A 335 4.90 -0.47 -18.18
CA ASN A 335 5.46 0.12 -19.41
C ASN A 335 6.38 1.30 -19.08
N TRP A 336 7.66 1.02 -18.84
CA TRP A 336 8.67 2.03 -18.55
C TRP A 336 8.81 3.11 -19.63
N SER A 337 8.36 2.88 -20.88
CA SER A 337 8.42 3.91 -21.94
C SER A 337 7.49 5.09 -21.64
N LYS A 338 6.43 4.90 -20.84
CA LYS A 338 5.55 5.99 -20.40
C LYS A 338 6.28 7.06 -19.59
N ALA A 339 7.34 6.72 -18.88
CA ALA A 339 8.16 7.69 -18.17
C ALA A 339 8.77 8.76 -19.09
N PHE A 340 8.84 8.51 -20.40
CA PHE A 340 9.36 9.43 -21.41
C PHE A 340 8.26 10.13 -22.21
N THR A 341 7.00 9.85 -21.97
CA THR A 341 5.88 10.61 -22.55
C THR A 341 5.69 11.92 -21.80
N LYS A 342 5.03 12.89 -22.45
CA LYS A 342 4.68 14.16 -21.78
C LYS A 342 3.91 13.93 -20.50
N GLU A 343 2.87 13.11 -20.54
CA GLU A 343 2.00 12.77 -19.40
C GLU A 343 2.79 12.07 -18.27
N GLY A 344 3.63 11.10 -18.61
CA GLY A 344 4.47 10.42 -17.62
C GLY A 344 5.51 11.34 -16.98
N MET A 345 6.12 12.25 -17.73
CA MET A 345 7.05 13.25 -17.17
C MET A 345 6.35 14.26 -16.25
N GLU A 346 5.13 14.68 -16.61
CA GLU A 346 4.30 15.56 -15.77
C GLU A 346 3.94 14.86 -14.46
N ARG A 347 3.50 13.58 -14.52
CA ARG A 347 3.20 12.78 -13.34
C ARG A 347 4.45 12.53 -12.46
N LEU A 348 5.61 12.23 -13.04
CA LEU A 348 6.87 12.12 -12.29
C LEU A 348 7.20 13.40 -11.53
N SER A 349 7.03 14.56 -12.19
CA SER A 349 7.22 15.86 -11.55
C SER A 349 6.22 16.09 -10.42
N PHE A 350 4.96 15.75 -10.63
CA PHE A 350 3.90 15.83 -9.63
C PHE A 350 4.24 14.97 -8.40
N ILE A 351 4.57 13.67 -8.59
CA ILE A 351 4.89 12.75 -7.49
C ILE A 351 6.06 13.29 -6.65
N LYS A 352 7.15 13.71 -7.29
CA LYS A 352 8.30 14.31 -6.60
C LYS A 352 7.88 15.54 -5.78
N LYS A 353 7.03 16.38 -6.35
CA LYS A 353 6.58 17.61 -5.70
C LYS A 353 5.66 17.33 -4.52
N ILE A 354 4.66 16.46 -4.67
CA ILE A 354 3.71 16.16 -3.59
C ILE A 354 4.39 15.42 -2.43
N ASN A 355 5.31 14.50 -2.73
CA ASN A 355 6.11 13.81 -1.73
C ASN A 355 7.01 14.80 -0.96
N SER A 356 7.65 15.76 -1.67
CA SER A 356 8.44 16.81 -1.02
C SER A 356 7.59 17.70 -0.11
N ILE A 357 6.36 18.04 -0.51
CA ILE A 357 5.42 18.79 0.34
C ILE A 357 5.08 17.98 1.59
N ARG A 358 4.81 16.68 1.45
CA ARG A 358 4.53 15.78 2.58
C ARG A 358 5.68 15.77 3.59
N HIS A 359 6.93 15.61 3.14
CA HIS A 359 8.11 15.57 4.02
C HIS A 359 8.43 16.91 4.67
N SER A 360 8.19 18.02 3.98
CA SER A 360 8.52 19.35 4.49
C SER A 360 7.42 19.99 5.34
N SER A 361 6.27 19.33 5.48
CA SER A 361 5.11 19.92 6.15
C SER A 361 4.90 19.36 7.56
N ASP A 362 5.20 20.18 8.57
CA ASP A 362 4.85 19.87 9.96
C ASP A 362 3.33 19.66 10.16
N ALA A 363 2.50 20.39 9.41
CA ALA A 363 1.06 20.20 9.48
C ALA A 363 0.59 18.84 8.95
N ILE A 364 1.23 18.31 7.90
CA ILE A 364 0.90 16.96 7.39
C ILE A 364 1.40 15.88 8.36
N GLU A 365 2.59 16.04 8.91
CA GLU A 365 3.18 15.07 9.83
C GLU A 365 2.47 15.06 11.19
N ASN A 366 2.31 16.23 11.82
CA ASN A 366 1.90 16.36 13.22
C ASN A 366 0.53 17.03 13.42
N GLY A 367 -0.02 17.64 12.36
CA GLY A 367 -1.25 18.43 12.44
C GLY A 367 -2.51 17.60 12.52
N LYS A 368 -3.57 18.23 13.03
CA LYS A 368 -4.93 17.71 13.01
C LYS A 368 -5.59 18.02 11.66
N LEU A 369 -6.60 17.23 11.32
CA LEU A 369 -7.45 17.50 10.17
C LEU A 369 -8.62 18.37 10.61
N GLU A 370 -8.85 19.48 9.90
CA GLU A 370 -10.01 20.37 10.04
C GLU A 370 -10.75 20.43 8.70
N TRP A 371 -12.02 20.04 8.70
CA TRP A 371 -12.85 20.16 7.50
C TRP A 371 -13.13 21.63 7.20
N VAL A 372 -13.00 22.03 5.94
CA VAL A 372 -13.30 23.38 5.46
C VAL A 372 -14.64 23.38 4.74
N GLU A 373 -15.60 24.14 5.25
CA GLU A 373 -16.93 24.22 4.65
C GLU A 373 -16.88 24.93 3.28
N ASN A 374 -17.56 24.33 2.31
CA ASN A 374 -17.75 24.84 0.97
C ASN A 374 -19.23 24.68 0.52
N ASN A 375 -19.66 25.40 -0.51
CA ASN A 375 -21.04 25.36 -1.01
C ASN A 375 -21.33 24.13 -1.94
N LEU A 376 -20.35 23.29 -2.24
CA LEU A 376 -20.48 22.10 -3.08
C LEU A 376 -19.89 20.85 -2.41
N PRO A 377 -20.31 20.49 -1.17
CA PRO A 377 -19.65 19.42 -0.39
C PRO A 377 -19.79 18.02 -1.01
N GLU A 378 -20.71 17.83 -1.97
CA GLU A 378 -20.87 16.56 -2.69
C GLU A 378 -19.86 16.40 -3.84
N HIS A 379 -19.25 17.50 -4.30
CA HIS A 379 -18.32 17.53 -5.43
C HIS A 379 -16.88 17.82 -4.99
N ILE A 380 -16.73 18.65 -3.96
CA ILE A 380 -15.44 19.18 -3.52
C ILE A 380 -15.08 18.63 -2.14
N ILE A 381 -13.97 17.93 -2.08
CA ILE A 381 -13.29 17.63 -0.82
C ILE A 381 -12.47 18.86 -0.45
N SER A 382 -12.70 19.43 0.75
CA SER A 382 -11.88 20.54 1.26
C SER A 382 -11.60 20.38 2.75
N TYR A 383 -10.33 20.49 3.11
CA TYR A 383 -9.86 20.41 4.50
C TYR A 383 -8.56 21.18 4.69
N ALA A 384 -8.19 21.38 5.94
CA ALA A 384 -6.88 21.86 6.33
C ALA A 384 -6.17 20.83 7.23
N ARG A 385 -4.86 20.72 7.08
CA ARG A 385 -3.99 20.12 8.08
C ARG A 385 -3.40 21.24 8.90
N VAL A 386 -3.55 21.17 10.22
CA VAL A 386 -3.24 22.28 11.12
C VAL A 386 -2.37 21.82 12.27
N SER A 387 -1.17 22.39 12.35
CA SER A 387 -0.26 22.27 13.50
C SER A 387 -0.05 23.65 14.15
N GLU A 388 0.72 23.69 15.23
CA GLU A 388 1.10 24.96 15.86
C GLU A 388 1.91 25.89 14.93
N LYS A 389 2.62 25.30 13.97
CA LYS A 389 3.58 26.01 13.10
C LYS A 389 3.02 26.30 11.70
N GLN A 390 2.02 25.54 11.25
CA GLN A 390 1.65 25.53 9.84
C GLN A 390 0.19 25.16 9.64
N ARG A 391 -0.43 25.79 8.62
CA ARG A 391 -1.74 25.41 8.10
C ARG A 391 -1.61 25.13 6.60
N ILE A 392 -1.90 23.90 6.19
CA ILE A 392 -1.96 23.47 4.79
C ILE A 392 -3.42 23.25 4.41
N PHE A 393 -3.91 24.06 3.49
CA PHE A 393 -5.23 23.89 2.88
C PHE A 393 -5.16 22.95 1.69
N VAL A 394 -6.15 22.08 1.57
CA VAL A 394 -6.31 21.13 0.47
C VAL A 394 -7.74 21.22 -0.06
N ALA A 395 -7.90 21.37 -1.36
CA ALA A 395 -9.19 21.21 -2.00
C ALA A 395 -9.05 20.46 -3.32
N VAL A 396 -9.99 19.54 -3.58
CA VAL A 396 -9.98 18.61 -4.73
C VAL A 396 -11.38 18.52 -5.31
N ASN A 397 -11.51 18.80 -6.60
CA ASN A 397 -12.70 18.47 -7.37
C ASN A 397 -12.71 16.97 -7.69
N THR A 398 -13.71 16.26 -7.21
CA THR A 398 -13.83 14.80 -7.41
C THR A 398 -14.63 14.44 -8.68
N LYS A 399 -15.07 15.42 -9.45
CA LYS A 399 -15.95 15.24 -10.61
C LYS A 399 -15.24 15.57 -11.93
N ASN A 400 -15.70 14.91 -12.98
CA ASN A 400 -15.22 15.14 -14.35
C ASN A 400 -15.96 16.34 -15.00
N GLU A 401 -16.02 17.45 -14.29
CA GLU A 401 -16.69 18.68 -14.74
C GLU A 401 -16.05 19.94 -14.14
N ASN A 402 -16.27 21.08 -14.81
CA ASN A 402 -15.86 22.38 -14.26
C ASN A 402 -16.82 22.81 -13.15
N VAL A 403 -16.29 23.23 -12.03
CA VAL A 403 -17.09 23.73 -10.91
C VAL A 403 -16.50 25.02 -10.34
N ASN A 404 -17.38 25.90 -9.83
CA ASN A 404 -17.01 27.04 -9.01
C ASN A 404 -17.49 26.79 -7.60
N THR A 405 -16.57 26.73 -6.66
CA THR A 405 -16.92 26.57 -5.24
C THR A 405 -16.62 27.85 -4.47
N GLU A 406 -17.48 28.19 -3.49
CA GLU A 406 -17.24 29.22 -2.52
C GLU A 406 -16.81 28.57 -1.19
N LEU A 407 -15.82 29.17 -0.54
CA LEU A 407 -15.36 28.75 0.79
C LEU A 407 -16.05 29.65 1.84
N LYS A 408 -16.56 29.07 2.91
CA LYS A 408 -17.19 29.81 3.99
C LYS A 408 -16.22 30.82 4.63
N HIS A 409 -14.97 30.43 4.77
CA HIS A 409 -13.89 31.25 5.29
C HIS A 409 -12.72 31.22 4.31
N PRO A 410 -12.58 32.19 3.41
CA PRO A 410 -11.48 32.26 2.48
C PRO A 410 -10.16 32.51 3.22
N TYR A 411 -9.14 31.77 2.84
CA TYR A 411 -7.79 31.95 3.36
C TYR A 411 -6.95 32.76 2.38
N ASP A 412 -5.93 33.47 2.91
CA ASP A 412 -4.83 33.92 2.06
C ASP A 412 -3.94 32.71 1.74
N MET A 413 -4.02 32.26 0.49
CA MET A 413 -3.47 30.98 0.03
C MET A 413 -2.24 31.21 -0.86
N LYS A 414 -1.13 30.63 -0.44
CA LYS A 414 0.07 30.49 -1.29
C LYS A 414 0.12 29.07 -1.83
N PRO A 415 -0.21 28.83 -3.10
CA PRO A 415 -0.17 27.50 -3.69
C PRO A 415 1.20 26.86 -3.62
N LEU A 416 1.28 25.63 -3.11
CA LEU A 416 2.46 24.78 -3.12
C LEU A 416 2.45 23.88 -4.35
N ILE A 417 1.26 23.36 -4.70
CA ILE A 417 0.97 22.65 -5.93
C ILE A 417 -0.50 22.84 -6.30
N SER A 418 -0.78 22.99 -7.59
CA SER A 418 -2.15 23.05 -8.12
C SER A 418 -2.19 22.60 -9.57
N CYS A 419 -3.30 22.01 -9.97
CA CYS A 419 -3.61 21.66 -11.35
C CYS A 419 -5.09 21.90 -11.60
N GLY A 420 -5.45 22.56 -12.70
CA GLY A 420 -6.84 22.85 -13.03
C GLY A 420 -7.60 23.61 -11.92
N ALA A 421 -6.91 24.42 -11.10
CA ALA A 421 -7.51 25.21 -10.02
C ALA A 421 -7.10 26.67 -10.12
N LYS A 422 -8.07 27.59 -10.02
CA LYS A 422 -7.84 29.04 -10.02
C LYS A 422 -8.52 29.66 -8.80
N VAL A 423 -7.74 30.26 -7.93
CA VAL A 423 -8.23 30.98 -6.77
C VAL A 423 -9.00 32.25 -7.23
N LEU A 424 -10.20 32.43 -6.72
CA LEU A 424 -11.09 33.57 -6.93
C LEU A 424 -11.19 34.38 -5.64
N LYS A 425 -11.87 35.51 -5.67
CA LYS A 425 -12.03 36.39 -4.49
C LYS A 425 -12.64 35.68 -3.28
N ASN A 426 -13.68 34.85 -3.50
CA ASN A 426 -14.42 34.18 -2.44
C ASN A 426 -14.44 32.63 -2.58
N GLY A 427 -13.59 32.06 -3.43
CA GLY A 427 -13.67 30.65 -3.70
C GLY A 427 -12.61 30.16 -4.69
N ILE A 428 -12.90 29.05 -5.35
CA ILE A 428 -11.98 28.43 -6.31
C ILE A 428 -12.78 27.92 -7.51
N HIS A 429 -12.28 28.21 -8.71
CA HIS A 429 -12.69 27.51 -9.93
C HIS A 429 -11.84 26.28 -10.12
N PHE A 430 -12.50 25.15 -10.39
CA PHE A 430 -11.83 23.88 -10.71
C PHE A 430 -12.22 23.38 -12.10
N GLU A 431 -11.25 22.94 -12.86
CA GLU A 431 -11.42 22.05 -14.00
C GLU A 431 -11.74 20.60 -13.52
N PRO A 432 -12.07 19.66 -14.43
CA PRO A 432 -12.26 18.26 -14.10
C PRO A 432 -11.08 17.67 -13.30
N TYR A 433 -11.37 17.11 -12.11
CA TYR A 433 -10.39 16.57 -11.18
C TYR A 433 -9.29 17.55 -10.76
N GLY A 434 -9.56 18.88 -10.87
CA GLY A 434 -8.63 19.90 -10.46
C GLY A 434 -8.40 19.91 -8.95
N TYR A 435 -7.21 20.35 -8.53
CA TYR A 435 -6.83 20.37 -7.12
C TYR A 435 -5.91 21.54 -6.78
N ILE A 436 -5.87 21.87 -5.48
CA ILE A 436 -4.92 22.81 -4.90
C ILE A 436 -4.47 22.32 -3.52
N VAL A 437 -3.16 22.41 -3.27
CA VAL A 437 -2.56 22.32 -1.94
C VAL A 437 -1.85 23.63 -1.69
N ALA A 438 -2.20 24.34 -0.64
CA ALA A 438 -1.70 25.68 -0.38
C ALA A 438 -1.28 25.86 1.08
N LEU A 439 -0.23 26.65 1.29
CA LEU A 439 0.11 27.19 2.59
C LEU A 439 -0.84 28.36 2.88
N CYS A 440 -1.47 28.37 4.05
CA CYS A 440 -2.26 29.51 4.51
C CYS A 440 -1.39 30.42 5.36
N GLU A 441 -1.27 31.70 4.94
CA GLU A 441 -0.60 32.75 5.70
C GLU A 441 -1.66 33.50 6.52
N GLY A 442 -1.45 33.61 7.83
CA GLY A 442 -2.21 34.48 8.73
C GLY A 442 -3.53 33.94 9.25
N SER A 443 -3.57 33.89 10.51
CA SER A 443 -4.53 34.08 11.59
C SER A 443 -4.44 32.99 12.65
N GLY A 444 -3.37 33.00 13.38
CA GLY A 444 -3.39 32.65 14.79
C GLY A 444 -4.06 33.80 15.60
N LYS A 445 -5.34 34.07 15.35
CA LYS A 445 -6.20 34.76 16.31
C LYS A 445 -7.50 34.01 16.35
N ASN A 446 -7.62 33.17 17.38
CA ASN A 446 -8.89 32.68 17.87
C ASN A 446 -9.83 33.88 18.06
N GLU A 447 -10.87 33.95 17.26
CA GLU A 447 -12.08 34.61 17.78
C GLU A 447 -12.82 33.54 18.58
N VAL A 448 -12.81 33.76 19.89
CA VAL A 448 -13.55 33.05 20.94
C VAL A 448 -15.06 33.23 20.71
#